data_af64707cbc5c0f0dceddd75595c76dcb
#
_entry.id   af64707cbc5c0f0dceddd75595c76dcb
#
_cell.length_a   1.000
_cell.length_b   1.000
_cell.length_c   1.000
_cell.angle_alpha   90.00
_cell.angle_beta   90.00
_cell.angle_gamma   90.00
#
_symmetry.space_group_name_H-M   'P 1'
#
loop_
_entity.id
_entity.type
_entity.pdbx_description
1 polymer ?
#
loop_
_entity_poly.entity_id
_entity_poly.type
_entity_poly.pdbx_seq_one_letter_code
_entity_poly.pdbx_strand_id
1 'polypeptide(L)'
;MRVKYLGLSASLSIALAITGCKTNTEQGKSSVAPIDMVASGEPEVAELTGAPKVPAPVGNRQPKKLIVNLVTTETEGIIADSIPYTFWTFNHTVPGSFIRIRVGDEVTLNLKNEASSVLPHNIDLHAVTGPGGGAAATSSVPGKETSFSFKAINPGLYVYHCAAPPVPMHIGNGMYGLILVEPEGGLPKVDREYYIMQGDFYTKASNIKKGLLEFDNDKAVAEKADYVLFNGKKGSLLGANMIEAKVGETVRLFVGNGGPNLTSSFHVIGEIFDNVYLEGGSTISHNIQTTVVPAGGAVIVEFKCDVPGEYVLVDHALSRAFNKGAIGKLKVTGKANPKVFNAKTLSKH
;
A
#
# COMPACT_ATOMS: atom_id res chain seq x y z
N MET A 1 23.17 12.14 83.71
CA MET A 1 23.64 13.24 82.88
C MET A 1 22.80 13.20 81.60
N ARG A 2 21.70 14.05 81.52
CA ARG A 2 20.75 14.10 80.40
C ARG A 2 21.17 15.28 79.51
N VAL A 3 21.54 15.00 78.24
CA VAL A 3 21.83 16.04 77.24
C VAL A 3 20.54 16.28 76.46
N LYS A 4 20.01 17.49 76.46
CA LYS A 4 18.92 17.98 75.71
C LYS A 4 19.45 18.48 74.38
N TYR A 5 18.94 17.92 73.26
CA TYR A 5 19.16 18.50 71.94
C TYR A 5 17.96 19.42 71.58
N LEU A 6 18.26 20.69 71.36
CA LEU A 6 17.34 21.66 70.76
C LEU A 6 17.40 21.46 69.24
N GLY A 7 16.31 21.08 68.68
CA GLY A 7 16.15 21.06 67.24
C GLY A 7 15.64 22.40 66.69
N LEU A 8 16.43 23.05 65.85
CA LEU A 8 16.01 24.21 65.06
C LEU A 8 15.53 23.69 63.71
N SER A 9 14.22 23.72 63.45
CA SER A 9 13.63 23.44 62.14
C SER A 9 13.52 24.75 61.34
N ALA A 10 14.39 24.93 60.37
CA ALA A 10 14.27 25.98 59.36
C ALA A 10 13.42 25.47 58.20
N SER A 11 12.20 25.96 58.09
CA SER A 11 11.33 25.68 56.94
C SER A 11 11.73 26.56 55.76
N LEU A 12 12.35 25.93 54.73
CA LEU A 12 12.69 26.59 53.50
C LEU A 12 11.48 26.40 52.52
N SER A 13 10.68 27.45 52.39
CA SER A 13 9.58 27.47 51.36
C SER A 13 10.19 27.77 50.01
N ILE A 14 10.33 26.75 49.16
CA ILE A 14 10.67 26.91 47.73
C ILE A 14 9.38 27.20 46.98
N ALA A 15 9.19 28.45 46.56
CA ALA A 15 8.15 28.81 45.61
C ALA A 15 8.54 28.30 44.22
N LEU A 16 7.94 27.22 43.78
CA LEU A 16 8.06 26.71 42.41
C LEU A 16 7.25 27.63 41.46
N ALA A 17 7.93 28.53 40.75
CA ALA A 17 7.33 29.26 39.67
C ALA A 17 7.10 28.29 38.51
N ILE A 18 5.89 27.78 38.37
CA ILE A 18 5.43 27.01 37.17
C ILE A 18 5.23 28.01 36.06
N THR A 19 6.25 28.29 35.25
CA THR A 19 6.10 28.88 33.94
C THR A 19 5.35 27.85 33.07
N GLY A 20 4.07 28.06 32.91
CA GLY A 20 3.24 27.29 32.01
C GLY A 20 3.74 27.46 30.57
N CYS A 21 4.55 26.51 30.10
CA CYS A 21 4.75 26.30 28.68
C CYS A 21 3.40 25.91 28.10
N LYS A 22 2.74 26.84 27.38
CA LYS A 22 1.61 26.48 26.53
C LYS A 22 2.17 25.62 25.42
N THR A 23 2.21 24.32 25.62
CA THR A 23 2.31 23.38 24.53
C THR A 23 1.02 23.53 23.73
N ASN A 24 1.10 24.20 22.58
CA ASN A 24 0.12 24.01 21.52
C ASN A 24 0.24 22.54 21.06
N THR A 25 -0.37 21.64 21.77
CA THR A 25 -0.75 20.36 21.23
C THR A 25 -1.91 20.66 20.27
N GLU A 26 -1.59 20.91 19.00
CA GLU A 26 -2.52 20.56 17.94
C GLU A 26 -2.70 19.04 18.07
N GLN A 27 -3.63 18.60 18.92
CA GLN A 27 -4.19 17.27 18.84
C GLN A 27 -4.79 17.18 17.45
N GLY A 28 -4.14 16.38 16.58
CA GLY A 28 -4.64 16.09 15.26
C GLY A 28 -6.10 15.69 15.42
N LYS A 29 -7.00 16.53 14.90
CA LYS A 29 -8.43 16.21 14.85
C LYS A 29 -8.52 14.88 14.13
N SER A 30 -9.13 13.88 14.77
CA SER A 30 -9.51 12.65 14.08
C SER A 30 -10.22 13.05 12.79
N SER A 31 -9.62 12.67 11.66
CA SER A 31 -10.13 13.01 10.33
C SER A 31 -11.26 12.07 9.87
N VAL A 32 -11.88 11.36 10.82
CA VAL A 32 -13.05 10.52 10.54
C VAL A 32 -14.20 11.40 10.07
N ALA A 33 -14.73 11.10 8.87
CA ALA A 33 -15.86 11.83 8.33
C ALA A 33 -17.10 11.61 9.22
N PRO A 34 -17.93 12.65 9.42
CA PRO A 34 -19.21 12.48 10.07
C PRO A 34 -20.03 11.39 9.35
N ILE A 35 -20.63 10.47 10.12
CA ILE A 35 -21.46 9.37 9.58
C ILE A 35 -22.69 9.92 8.84
N ASP A 36 -23.15 11.09 9.21
CA ASP A 36 -24.28 11.82 8.61
C ASP A 36 -23.91 12.63 7.36
N MET A 37 -22.64 12.66 6.94
CA MET A 37 -22.26 13.27 5.66
C MET A 37 -23.00 12.58 4.50
N VAL A 38 -23.75 13.33 3.71
CA VAL A 38 -24.59 12.78 2.65
C VAL A 38 -23.90 12.84 1.29
N ALA A 39 -23.79 11.68 0.63
CA ALA A 39 -23.39 11.61 -0.76
C ALA A 39 -24.54 12.06 -1.68
N SER A 40 -24.24 12.86 -2.69
CA SER A 40 -25.21 13.45 -3.61
C SER A 40 -25.02 13.00 -5.05
N GLY A 41 -26.02 13.22 -5.88
CA GLY A 41 -26.02 12.91 -7.30
C GLY A 41 -26.45 11.48 -7.62
N GLU A 42 -26.54 11.19 -8.93
CA GLU A 42 -26.76 9.84 -9.45
C GLU A 42 -25.50 9.00 -9.26
N PRO A 43 -25.63 7.67 -9.10
CA PRO A 43 -24.48 6.79 -8.99
C PRO A 43 -23.57 6.85 -10.24
N GLU A 44 -22.26 7.04 -10.02
CA GLU A 44 -21.25 7.07 -11.08
C GLU A 44 -20.33 5.85 -10.96
N VAL A 45 -19.91 5.26 -12.09
CA VAL A 45 -18.90 4.18 -12.07
C VAL A 45 -17.53 4.78 -11.75
N ALA A 46 -16.88 4.24 -10.73
CA ALA A 46 -15.54 4.67 -10.34
C ALA A 46 -14.49 4.27 -11.40
N GLU A 47 -13.56 5.17 -11.69
CA GLU A 47 -12.38 4.84 -12.48
C GLU A 47 -11.48 3.88 -11.70
N LEU A 48 -11.07 2.79 -12.35
CA LEU A 48 -10.14 1.81 -11.81
C LEU A 48 -8.90 1.71 -12.71
N THR A 49 -7.72 1.59 -12.12
CA THR A 49 -6.47 1.49 -12.89
C THR A 49 -5.63 0.30 -12.43
N GLY A 50 -4.93 -0.33 -13.37
CA GLY A 50 -3.92 -1.34 -13.05
C GLY A 50 -2.56 -0.71 -12.71
N ALA A 51 -1.80 -1.37 -11.84
CA ALA A 51 -0.45 -0.94 -11.46
C ALA A 51 0.49 -0.81 -12.70
N PRO A 52 1.37 0.18 -12.72
CA PRO A 52 1.68 1.16 -11.67
C PRO A 52 0.82 2.44 -11.73
N LYS A 53 -0.22 2.49 -12.53
CA LYS A 53 -1.09 3.67 -12.70
C LYS A 53 -2.07 3.79 -11.54
N VAL A 54 -2.49 5.04 -11.27
CA VAL A 54 -3.53 5.38 -10.30
C VAL A 54 -4.60 6.25 -10.96
N PRO A 55 -5.87 6.19 -10.52
CA PRO A 55 -6.90 7.11 -10.97
C PRO A 55 -6.56 8.55 -10.59
N ALA A 56 -7.14 9.51 -11.30
CA ALA A 56 -6.93 10.93 -11.02
C ALA A 56 -7.30 11.30 -9.56
N PRO A 57 -6.60 12.26 -8.93
CA PRO A 57 -6.95 12.76 -7.60
C PRO A 57 -8.40 13.21 -7.51
N VAL A 58 -9.09 12.85 -6.42
CA VAL A 58 -10.49 13.25 -6.23
C VAL A 58 -10.63 14.75 -5.93
N GLY A 59 -9.56 15.38 -5.45
CA GLY A 59 -9.53 16.82 -5.17
C GLY A 59 -10.57 17.24 -4.12
N ASN A 60 -11.08 18.47 -4.26
CA ASN A 60 -12.04 19.04 -3.33
C ASN A 60 -13.51 18.86 -3.80
N ARG A 61 -13.84 17.70 -4.40
CA ARG A 61 -15.23 17.42 -4.77
C ARG A 61 -16.08 17.05 -3.55
N GLN A 62 -17.40 17.23 -3.66
CA GLN A 62 -18.33 16.73 -2.65
C GLN A 62 -18.42 15.19 -2.69
N PRO A 63 -18.89 14.55 -1.60
CA PRO A 63 -19.16 13.11 -1.58
C PRO A 63 -20.16 12.72 -2.67
N LYS A 64 -19.89 11.56 -3.29
CA LYS A 64 -20.70 11.00 -4.38
C LYS A 64 -21.16 9.58 -4.07
N LYS A 65 -22.17 9.13 -4.80
CA LYS A 65 -22.53 7.72 -4.90
C LYS A 65 -21.68 7.09 -5.99
N LEU A 66 -20.90 6.07 -5.65
CA LEU A 66 -19.95 5.41 -6.56
C LEU A 66 -20.30 3.94 -6.74
N ILE A 67 -20.10 3.43 -7.95
CA ILE A 67 -20.19 2.01 -8.28
C ILE A 67 -18.78 1.53 -8.58
N VAL A 68 -18.32 0.53 -7.83
CA VAL A 68 -17.05 -0.17 -8.05
C VAL A 68 -17.35 -1.57 -8.57
N ASN A 69 -16.94 -1.87 -9.81
CA ASN A 69 -17.13 -3.17 -10.40
C ASN A 69 -15.81 -3.93 -10.43
N LEU A 70 -15.76 -5.08 -9.78
CA LEU A 70 -14.62 -5.98 -9.78
C LEU A 70 -15.01 -7.34 -10.32
N VAL A 71 -14.09 -7.96 -11.04
CA VAL A 71 -14.23 -9.30 -11.59
C VAL A 71 -13.15 -10.18 -10.97
N THR A 72 -13.53 -11.39 -10.50
CA THR A 72 -12.57 -12.39 -10.02
C THR A 72 -12.45 -13.53 -11.01
N THR A 73 -11.22 -14.00 -11.21
CA THR A 73 -10.92 -15.14 -12.06
C THR A 73 -9.54 -15.72 -11.75
N GLU A 74 -9.39 -17.03 -11.98
CA GLU A 74 -8.07 -17.67 -12.05
C GLU A 74 -7.58 -17.62 -13.51
N THR A 75 -6.32 -17.20 -13.71
CA THR A 75 -5.75 -17.06 -15.06
C THR A 75 -4.28 -17.44 -15.09
N GLU A 76 -3.84 -18.02 -16.19
CA GLU A 76 -2.41 -18.27 -16.40
C GLU A 76 -1.71 -16.99 -16.83
N GLY A 77 -0.55 -16.72 -16.21
CA GLY A 77 0.33 -15.61 -16.54
C GLY A 77 1.79 -15.98 -16.33
N ILE A 78 2.69 -15.04 -16.61
CA ILE A 78 4.12 -15.24 -16.42
C ILE A 78 4.56 -14.58 -15.13
N ILE A 79 5.06 -15.39 -14.18
CA ILE A 79 5.56 -14.89 -12.89
C ILE A 79 7.01 -14.39 -12.99
N ALA A 80 7.88 -15.10 -13.70
CA ALA A 80 9.30 -14.76 -13.89
C ALA A 80 9.87 -15.48 -15.11
N ASP A 81 10.80 -14.86 -15.85
CA ASP A 81 11.67 -15.49 -16.85
C ASP A 81 10.98 -16.55 -17.75
N SER A 82 9.80 -16.24 -18.30
CA SER A 82 8.95 -17.16 -19.10
C SER A 82 8.33 -18.32 -18.30
N ILE A 83 8.36 -18.31 -16.98
CA ILE A 83 7.78 -19.34 -16.14
C ILE A 83 6.28 -19.04 -15.97
N PRO A 84 5.36 -19.92 -16.40
CA PRO A 84 3.93 -19.72 -16.22
C PRO A 84 3.51 -20.07 -14.79
N TYR A 85 2.53 -19.32 -14.28
CA TYR A 85 1.92 -19.48 -12.98
C TYR A 85 0.41 -19.26 -13.07
N THR A 86 -0.37 -19.96 -12.26
CA THR A 86 -1.81 -19.72 -12.15
C THR A 86 -2.08 -18.63 -11.12
N PHE A 87 -2.30 -17.40 -11.61
CA PHE A 87 -2.72 -16.29 -10.77
C PHE A 87 -4.21 -16.32 -10.49
N TRP A 88 -4.59 -15.89 -9.31
CA TRP A 88 -5.97 -15.57 -8.96
C TRP A 88 -6.07 -14.06 -8.85
N THR A 89 -7.06 -13.46 -9.47
CA THR A 89 -6.99 -12.03 -9.76
C THR A 89 -8.29 -11.29 -9.44
N PHE A 90 -8.15 -10.01 -9.14
CA PHE A 90 -9.20 -9.02 -9.32
C PHE A 90 -8.91 -8.24 -10.62
N ASN A 91 -9.89 -8.20 -11.54
CA ASN A 91 -9.78 -7.54 -12.85
C ASN A 91 -8.57 -8.01 -13.68
N HIS A 92 -8.30 -9.34 -13.68
CA HIS A 92 -7.28 -10.00 -14.52
C HIS A 92 -5.83 -9.54 -14.29
N THR A 93 -5.54 -8.83 -13.21
CA THR A 93 -4.20 -8.31 -12.92
C THR A 93 -3.76 -8.64 -11.49
N VAL A 94 -2.45 -8.69 -11.28
CA VAL A 94 -1.82 -8.73 -9.96
C VAL A 94 -0.83 -7.56 -9.86
N PRO A 95 -1.05 -6.66 -8.91
CA PRO A 95 -2.19 -6.56 -8.01
C PRO A 95 -3.48 -6.23 -8.76
N GLY A 96 -4.63 -6.41 -8.09
CA GLY A 96 -5.92 -5.94 -8.56
C GLY A 96 -5.96 -4.42 -8.74
N SER A 97 -7.00 -3.92 -9.36
CA SER A 97 -7.13 -2.50 -9.70
C SER A 97 -7.06 -1.57 -8.48
N PHE A 98 -6.41 -0.42 -8.65
CA PHE A 98 -6.43 0.65 -7.64
C PHE A 98 -7.82 1.29 -7.60
N ILE A 99 -8.40 1.39 -6.41
CA ILE A 99 -9.67 2.07 -6.14
C ILE A 99 -9.38 3.39 -5.47
N ARG A 100 -9.88 4.51 -6.02
CA ARG A 100 -9.68 5.84 -5.45
C ARG A 100 -11.01 6.53 -5.17
N ILE A 101 -11.30 6.75 -3.90
CA ILE A 101 -12.51 7.37 -3.39
C ILE A 101 -12.14 8.43 -2.35
N ARG A 102 -13.11 9.11 -1.75
CA ARG A 102 -12.88 10.02 -0.64
C ARG A 102 -13.82 9.73 0.54
N VAL A 103 -13.50 10.33 1.69
CA VAL A 103 -14.40 10.30 2.85
C VAL A 103 -15.78 10.86 2.51
N GLY A 104 -16.83 10.21 3.01
CA GLY A 104 -18.21 10.56 2.76
C GLY A 104 -18.80 9.93 1.48
N ASP A 105 -18.00 9.35 0.58
CA ASP A 105 -18.54 8.61 -0.55
C ASP A 105 -19.37 7.40 -0.10
N GLU A 106 -20.50 7.18 -0.74
CA GLU A 106 -21.31 5.98 -0.63
C GLU A 106 -20.99 5.06 -1.81
N VAL A 107 -20.41 3.90 -1.52
CA VAL A 107 -19.90 2.98 -2.54
C VAL A 107 -20.76 1.74 -2.59
N THR A 108 -21.24 1.41 -3.79
CA THR A 108 -21.79 0.09 -4.10
C THR A 108 -20.71 -0.71 -4.82
N LEU A 109 -20.23 -1.78 -4.20
CA LEU A 109 -19.25 -2.68 -4.80
C LEU A 109 -19.97 -3.92 -5.34
N ASN A 110 -19.78 -4.16 -6.64
CA ASN A 110 -20.24 -5.35 -7.34
C ASN A 110 -19.04 -6.26 -7.57
N LEU A 111 -19.14 -7.51 -7.12
CA LEU A 111 -18.12 -8.54 -7.31
C LEU A 111 -18.70 -9.67 -8.18
N LYS A 112 -18.21 -9.76 -9.40
CA LYS A 112 -18.57 -10.83 -10.34
C LYS A 112 -17.49 -11.89 -10.33
N ASN A 113 -17.85 -13.14 -10.02
CA ASN A 113 -16.96 -14.28 -10.22
C ASN A 113 -17.21 -14.84 -11.62
N GLU A 114 -16.18 -14.87 -12.48
CA GLU A 114 -16.35 -15.37 -13.86
C GLU A 114 -16.80 -16.82 -13.90
N ALA A 115 -17.56 -17.16 -14.95
CA ALA A 115 -18.03 -18.54 -15.13
C ALA A 115 -16.88 -19.54 -15.40
N SER A 116 -15.74 -19.04 -15.83
CA SER A 116 -14.50 -19.83 -16.03
C SER A 116 -13.75 -20.12 -14.74
N SER A 117 -14.04 -19.41 -13.65
CA SER A 117 -13.45 -19.68 -12.33
C SER A 117 -13.86 -21.05 -11.84
N VAL A 118 -12.99 -21.65 -11.04
CA VAL A 118 -13.25 -22.97 -10.40
C VAL A 118 -13.52 -22.87 -8.91
N LEU A 119 -13.25 -21.71 -8.30
CA LEU A 119 -13.37 -21.47 -6.87
C LEU A 119 -14.33 -20.32 -6.54
N PRO A 120 -14.97 -20.35 -5.38
CA PRO A 120 -15.65 -19.19 -4.84
C PRO A 120 -14.62 -18.12 -4.42
N HIS A 121 -14.98 -16.86 -4.66
CA HIS A 121 -14.20 -15.70 -4.25
C HIS A 121 -15.08 -14.71 -3.49
N ASN A 122 -14.45 -13.83 -2.71
CA ASN A 122 -15.09 -12.71 -2.04
C ASN A 122 -14.10 -11.54 -1.95
N ILE A 123 -14.47 -10.48 -1.25
CA ILE A 123 -13.56 -9.36 -1.02
C ILE A 123 -13.71 -8.82 0.41
N ASP A 124 -12.57 -8.69 1.10
CA ASP A 124 -12.38 -7.95 2.33
C ASP A 124 -11.66 -6.64 1.99
N LEU A 125 -12.27 -5.50 2.30
CA LEU A 125 -11.64 -4.19 2.17
C LEU A 125 -11.30 -3.65 3.56
N HIS A 126 -10.03 -3.47 3.87
CA HIS A 126 -9.58 -2.91 5.16
C HIS A 126 -10.05 -1.46 5.38
N ALA A 127 -10.53 -0.79 4.33
CA ALA A 127 -11.15 0.53 4.39
C ALA A 127 -12.59 0.50 4.95
N VAL A 128 -13.22 -0.67 5.05
CA VAL A 128 -14.65 -0.82 5.39
C VAL A 128 -14.80 -1.16 6.87
N THR A 129 -15.54 -0.32 7.58
CA THR A 129 -15.97 -0.60 8.94
C THR A 129 -17.23 -1.47 8.91
N GLY A 130 -17.06 -2.78 9.12
CA GLY A 130 -18.15 -3.74 9.10
C GLY A 130 -17.65 -5.18 9.15
N PRO A 131 -18.50 -6.18 9.39
CA PRO A 131 -18.10 -7.58 9.50
C PRO A 131 -17.36 -8.10 8.26
N GLY A 132 -16.09 -8.50 8.44
CA GLY A 132 -15.24 -9.04 7.36
C GLY A 132 -14.99 -8.06 6.23
N GLY A 133 -15.04 -6.73 6.47
CA GLY A 133 -14.76 -5.72 5.44
C GLY A 133 -15.59 -5.86 4.15
N GLY A 134 -16.72 -6.57 4.19
CA GLY A 134 -17.57 -6.92 3.04
C GLY A 134 -17.50 -8.40 2.64
N ALA A 135 -16.55 -9.19 3.13
CA ALA A 135 -16.34 -10.57 2.70
C ALA A 135 -17.57 -11.47 2.90
N ALA A 136 -18.29 -11.28 4.00
CA ALA A 136 -19.51 -12.05 4.30
C ALA A 136 -20.65 -11.78 3.29
N ALA A 137 -20.70 -10.57 2.74
CA ALA A 137 -21.73 -10.14 1.77
C ALA A 137 -21.36 -10.48 0.32
N THR A 138 -20.09 -10.77 0.05
CA THR A 138 -19.57 -10.89 -1.33
C THR A 138 -19.10 -12.29 -1.71
N SER A 139 -19.44 -13.32 -0.94
CA SER A 139 -19.12 -14.70 -1.30
C SER A 139 -19.81 -15.08 -2.62
N SER A 140 -19.05 -15.17 -3.70
CA SER A 140 -19.53 -15.39 -5.05
C SER A 140 -18.95 -16.68 -5.63
N VAL A 141 -19.84 -17.63 -6.01
CA VAL A 141 -19.45 -18.86 -6.73
C VAL A 141 -19.28 -18.53 -8.23
N PRO A 142 -18.58 -19.40 -9.01
CA PRO A 142 -18.39 -19.19 -10.44
C PRO A 142 -19.68 -18.87 -11.19
N GLY A 143 -19.63 -17.85 -12.05
CA GLY A 143 -20.77 -17.35 -12.84
C GLY A 143 -21.77 -16.50 -12.07
N LYS A 144 -21.52 -16.17 -10.80
CA LYS A 144 -22.41 -15.34 -9.98
C LYS A 144 -21.79 -13.98 -9.70
N GLU A 145 -22.68 -13.05 -9.36
CA GLU A 145 -22.34 -11.70 -8.92
C GLU A 145 -22.98 -11.43 -7.58
N THR A 146 -22.26 -10.74 -6.72
CA THR A 146 -22.70 -10.29 -5.39
C THR A 146 -22.44 -8.79 -5.27
N SER A 147 -23.17 -8.14 -4.38
CA SER A 147 -23.05 -6.69 -4.17
C SER A 147 -23.24 -6.34 -2.72
N PHE A 148 -22.53 -5.31 -2.26
CA PHE A 148 -22.81 -4.64 -0.99
C PHE A 148 -22.49 -3.16 -1.08
N SER A 149 -23.01 -2.39 -0.14
CA SER A 149 -22.74 -0.95 -0.06
C SER A 149 -22.12 -0.58 1.27
N PHE A 150 -21.21 0.40 1.21
CA PHE A 150 -20.58 0.96 2.41
C PHE A 150 -20.37 2.47 2.26
N LYS A 151 -20.19 3.14 3.38
CA LYS A 151 -19.77 4.54 3.43
C LYS A 151 -18.29 4.61 3.79
N ALA A 152 -17.50 5.36 3.03
CA ALA A 152 -16.09 5.64 3.31
C ALA A 152 -16.00 6.68 4.44
N ILE A 153 -15.63 6.24 5.66
CA ILE A 153 -15.61 7.13 6.84
C ILE A 153 -14.19 7.44 7.35
N ASN A 154 -13.22 6.57 7.04
CA ASN A 154 -11.83 6.70 7.50
C ASN A 154 -10.92 7.02 6.33
N PRO A 155 -10.25 8.19 6.27
CA PRO A 155 -9.27 8.48 5.23
C PRO A 155 -8.00 7.65 5.45
N GLY A 156 -7.40 7.18 4.36
CA GLY A 156 -6.19 6.38 4.40
C GLY A 156 -6.00 5.53 3.16
N LEU A 157 -4.85 4.88 3.07
CA LEU A 157 -4.52 3.88 2.06
C LEU A 157 -4.64 2.49 2.69
N TYR A 158 -5.45 1.64 2.10
CA TYR A 158 -5.80 0.34 2.67
C TYR A 158 -5.63 -0.77 1.65
N VAL A 159 -5.31 -1.96 2.14
CA VAL A 159 -5.34 -3.19 1.34
C VAL A 159 -6.78 -3.66 1.18
N TYR A 160 -7.07 -4.29 0.07
CA TYR A 160 -8.19 -5.21 -0.08
C TYR A 160 -7.67 -6.55 -0.58
N HIS A 161 -8.35 -7.64 -0.23
CA HIS A 161 -7.96 -8.98 -0.65
C HIS A 161 -9.15 -9.95 -0.64
N CYS A 162 -8.96 -11.12 -1.26
CA CYS A 162 -9.90 -12.22 -1.11
C CYS A 162 -9.76 -12.85 0.27
N ALA A 163 -10.89 -13.04 0.95
CA ALA A 163 -10.97 -13.70 2.25
C ALA A 163 -11.78 -15.03 2.20
N ALA A 164 -11.94 -15.59 1.01
CA ALA A 164 -12.51 -16.94 0.86
C ALA A 164 -11.54 -17.98 1.42
N PRO A 165 -12.04 -19.01 2.15
CA PRO A 165 -11.19 -20.09 2.65
C PRO A 165 -10.63 -20.99 1.52
N PRO A 166 -9.35 -21.40 1.61
CA PRO A 166 -8.31 -21.01 2.57
C PRO A 166 -7.67 -19.67 2.23
N VAL A 167 -7.85 -18.68 3.10
CA VAL A 167 -7.47 -17.26 2.85
C VAL A 167 -6.02 -17.07 2.39
N PRO A 168 -4.99 -17.68 3.03
CA PRO A 168 -3.60 -17.48 2.60
C PRO A 168 -3.33 -17.97 1.17
N MET A 169 -4.07 -18.96 0.69
CA MET A 169 -3.96 -19.48 -0.67
C MET A 169 -4.45 -18.44 -1.69
N HIS A 170 -5.60 -17.79 -1.43
CA HIS A 170 -6.14 -16.77 -2.32
C HIS A 170 -5.20 -15.56 -2.42
N ILE A 171 -4.69 -15.08 -1.29
CA ILE A 171 -3.72 -13.97 -1.24
C ILE A 171 -2.41 -14.38 -1.91
N GLY A 172 -1.85 -15.55 -1.58
CA GLY A 172 -0.60 -16.07 -2.13
C GLY A 172 -0.63 -16.35 -3.63
N ASN A 173 -1.83 -16.43 -4.24
CA ASN A 173 -2.01 -16.50 -5.69
C ASN A 173 -2.20 -15.13 -6.36
N GLY A 174 -2.26 -14.01 -5.59
CA GLY A 174 -2.29 -12.67 -6.16
C GLY A 174 -3.58 -11.88 -5.93
N MET A 175 -4.53 -12.39 -5.13
CA MET A 175 -5.81 -11.72 -4.91
C MET A 175 -5.73 -10.62 -3.85
N TYR A 176 -5.09 -9.53 -4.19
CA TYR A 176 -4.96 -8.33 -3.36
C TYR A 176 -4.85 -7.07 -4.22
N GLY A 177 -5.15 -5.92 -3.62
CA GLY A 177 -5.00 -4.61 -4.24
C GLY A 177 -5.07 -3.48 -3.22
N LEU A 178 -5.12 -2.22 -3.67
CA LEU A 178 -5.22 -1.04 -2.81
C LEU A 178 -6.50 -0.24 -3.07
N ILE A 179 -7.05 0.28 -1.98
CA ILE A 179 -8.09 1.29 -1.97
C ILE A 179 -7.60 2.52 -1.20
N LEU A 180 -7.62 3.67 -1.85
CA LEU A 180 -7.34 4.96 -1.25
C LEU A 180 -8.65 5.67 -0.93
N VAL A 181 -8.85 6.01 0.33
CA VAL A 181 -9.90 6.92 0.78
C VAL A 181 -9.23 8.28 1.05
N GLU A 182 -9.35 9.22 0.12
CA GLU A 182 -8.77 10.55 0.31
C GLU A 182 -9.50 11.33 1.42
N PRO A 183 -8.78 12.16 2.20
CA PRO A 183 -9.39 13.05 3.17
C PRO A 183 -10.26 14.10 2.49
N GLU A 184 -11.03 14.83 3.27
CA GLU A 184 -11.71 16.03 2.80
C GLU A 184 -10.68 17.04 2.27
N GLY A 185 -10.92 17.58 1.07
CA GLY A 185 -9.98 18.44 0.36
C GLY A 185 -8.90 17.71 -0.45
N GLY A 186 -8.82 16.38 -0.35
CA GLY A 186 -7.84 15.54 -1.05
C GLY A 186 -6.47 15.51 -0.39
N LEU A 187 -5.56 14.75 -0.97
CA LEU A 187 -4.14 14.76 -0.59
C LEU A 187 -3.43 15.99 -1.19
N PRO A 188 -2.32 16.47 -0.59
CA PRO A 188 -1.49 17.52 -1.17
C PRO A 188 -1.11 17.21 -2.61
N LYS A 189 -1.04 18.24 -3.47
CA LYS A 189 -0.69 18.05 -4.88
C LYS A 189 0.76 17.60 -5.02
N VAL A 190 0.97 16.60 -5.88
CA VAL A 190 2.29 16.14 -6.34
C VAL A 190 2.32 16.05 -7.85
N ASP A 191 3.50 15.86 -8.45
CA ASP A 191 3.66 15.81 -9.91
C ASP A 191 3.45 14.42 -10.49
N ARG A 192 3.80 13.39 -9.72
CA ARG A 192 3.70 11.97 -10.12
C ARG A 192 3.13 11.14 -9.00
N GLU A 193 2.27 10.19 -9.37
CA GLU A 193 1.72 9.19 -8.46
C GLU A 193 1.87 7.80 -9.07
N TYR A 194 2.28 6.81 -8.24
CA TYR A 194 2.43 5.43 -8.68
C TYR A 194 1.90 4.45 -7.64
N TYR A 195 1.35 3.34 -8.14
CA TYR A 195 0.86 2.21 -7.40
C TYR A 195 1.86 1.06 -7.43
N ILE A 196 2.35 0.65 -6.27
CA ILE A 196 3.31 -0.45 -6.10
C ILE A 196 2.80 -1.38 -5.03
N MET A 197 2.78 -2.68 -5.29
CA MET A 197 2.35 -3.65 -4.30
C MET A 197 3.28 -4.85 -4.27
N GLN A 198 3.80 -5.17 -3.08
CA GLN A 198 4.59 -6.37 -2.84
C GLN A 198 3.67 -7.55 -2.56
N GLY A 199 4.07 -8.73 -3.01
CA GLY A 199 3.48 -10.00 -2.64
C GLY A 199 4.51 -11.11 -2.62
N ASP A 200 4.31 -12.09 -1.77
CA ASP A 200 5.17 -13.27 -1.66
C ASP A 200 4.47 -14.50 -2.24
N PHE A 201 5.19 -15.20 -3.12
CA PHE A 201 4.69 -16.35 -3.87
C PHE A 201 5.43 -17.61 -3.47
N TYR A 202 4.66 -18.65 -3.17
CA TYR A 202 5.10 -19.97 -2.73
C TYR A 202 4.71 -20.97 -3.81
N THR A 203 5.70 -21.56 -4.49
CA THR A 203 5.41 -22.26 -5.74
C THR A 203 5.91 -23.69 -5.74
N LYS A 204 5.16 -24.56 -6.40
CA LYS A 204 5.54 -25.93 -6.77
C LYS A 204 5.15 -26.20 -8.23
N ALA A 205 5.69 -27.25 -8.80
CA ALA A 205 5.26 -27.71 -10.12
C ALA A 205 3.80 -28.20 -10.05
N SER A 206 2.99 -27.79 -11.04
CA SER A 206 1.64 -28.28 -11.16
C SER A 206 1.60 -29.76 -11.53
N ASN A 207 0.73 -30.51 -10.87
CA ASN A 207 0.46 -31.90 -11.19
C ASN A 207 -0.46 -32.05 -12.43
N ILE A 208 -1.12 -30.96 -12.84
CA ILE A 208 -2.12 -30.97 -13.93
C ILE A 208 -1.48 -30.60 -15.26
N LYS A 209 -0.57 -29.63 -15.26
CA LYS A 209 0.04 -29.10 -16.50
C LYS A 209 1.55 -28.99 -16.36
N LYS A 210 2.29 -29.74 -17.18
CA LYS A 210 3.76 -29.72 -17.20
C LYS A 210 4.28 -28.30 -17.50
N GLY A 211 5.21 -27.85 -16.65
CA GLY A 211 5.85 -26.54 -16.76
C GLY A 211 5.11 -25.38 -16.12
N LEU A 212 3.83 -25.57 -15.73
CA LEU A 212 3.06 -24.59 -14.96
C LEU A 212 3.44 -24.69 -13.49
N LEU A 213 3.52 -23.56 -12.80
CA LEU A 213 3.61 -23.48 -11.35
C LEU A 213 2.24 -23.18 -10.74
N GLU A 214 2.04 -23.72 -9.54
CA GLU A 214 0.86 -23.49 -8.69
C GLU A 214 1.28 -23.23 -7.24
N PHE A 215 0.35 -22.80 -6.39
CA PHE A 215 0.61 -22.49 -4.99
C PHE A 215 1.06 -23.71 -4.18
N ASP A 216 2.07 -23.52 -3.33
CA ASP A 216 2.60 -24.51 -2.40
C ASP A 216 2.25 -24.10 -0.96
N ASN A 217 1.29 -24.80 -0.37
CA ASN A 217 0.84 -24.53 0.99
C ASN A 217 1.92 -24.78 2.05
N ASP A 218 2.73 -25.82 1.88
CA ASP A 218 3.76 -26.18 2.88
C ASP A 218 4.86 -25.12 2.94
N LYS A 219 5.26 -24.60 1.78
CA LYS A 219 6.18 -23.47 1.72
C LYS A 219 5.57 -22.19 2.31
N ALA A 220 4.26 -21.95 2.09
CA ALA A 220 3.56 -20.81 2.65
C ALA A 220 3.51 -20.88 4.19
N VAL A 221 3.14 -22.03 4.75
CA VAL A 221 3.16 -22.25 6.22
C VAL A 221 4.57 -22.12 6.79
N ALA A 222 5.60 -22.53 6.04
CA ALA A 222 7.00 -22.43 6.44
C ALA A 222 7.62 -21.05 6.14
N GLU A 223 6.85 -20.10 5.57
CA GLU A 223 7.29 -18.74 5.14
C GLU A 223 8.48 -18.73 4.16
N LYS A 224 8.61 -19.80 3.35
CA LYS A 224 9.70 -19.99 2.39
C LYS A 224 9.27 -19.60 0.98
N ALA A 225 9.00 -18.29 0.76
CA ALA A 225 8.63 -17.78 -0.54
C ALA A 225 9.73 -18.05 -1.59
N ASP A 226 9.34 -18.54 -2.77
CA ASP A 226 10.24 -18.67 -3.93
C ASP A 226 10.44 -17.33 -4.60
N TYR A 227 9.37 -16.52 -4.70
CA TYR A 227 9.41 -15.16 -5.24
C TYR A 227 8.83 -14.17 -4.24
N VAL A 228 9.39 -12.97 -4.21
CA VAL A 228 8.83 -11.79 -3.57
C VAL A 228 8.86 -10.69 -4.62
N LEU A 229 7.69 -10.23 -5.05
CA LEU A 229 7.58 -9.47 -6.28
C LEU A 229 6.86 -8.14 -6.07
N PHE A 230 7.32 -7.10 -6.76
CA PHE A 230 6.50 -5.92 -6.98
C PHE A 230 5.55 -6.18 -8.17
N ASN A 231 4.28 -5.80 -8.01
CA ASN A 231 3.23 -5.88 -9.01
C ASN A 231 3.15 -7.26 -9.72
N GLY A 232 3.23 -8.33 -8.93
CA GLY A 232 2.92 -9.71 -9.32
C GLY A 232 3.87 -10.39 -10.30
N LYS A 233 4.90 -9.69 -10.82
CA LYS A 233 5.81 -10.25 -11.81
C LYS A 233 7.25 -9.78 -11.58
N LYS A 234 8.21 -10.69 -11.70
CA LYS A 234 9.63 -10.34 -11.71
C LYS A 234 9.93 -9.39 -12.87
N GLY A 235 10.53 -8.25 -12.53
CA GLY A 235 10.85 -7.22 -13.52
C GLY A 235 9.67 -6.32 -13.96
N SER A 236 8.54 -6.37 -13.27
CA SER A 236 7.37 -5.52 -13.55
C SER A 236 7.67 -4.03 -13.58
N LEU A 237 8.70 -3.58 -12.86
CA LEU A 237 9.15 -2.18 -12.76
C LEU A 237 10.60 -2.02 -13.24
N LEU A 238 11.07 -2.85 -14.18
CA LEU A 238 12.42 -2.79 -14.75
C LEU A 238 12.39 -2.61 -16.27
N GLY A 239 13.53 -2.18 -16.84
CA GLY A 239 13.67 -1.99 -18.28
C GLY A 239 12.68 -0.94 -18.82
N ALA A 240 11.87 -1.30 -19.79
CA ALA A 240 10.86 -0.42 -20.38
C ALA A 240 9.68 -0.10 -19.45
N ASN A 241 9.56 -0.83 -18.32
CA ASN A 241 8.49 -0.67 -17.35
C ASN A 241 8.90 0.16 -16.12
N MET A 242 10.08 0.77 -16.13
CA MET A 242 10.51 1.68 -15.06
C MET A 242 9.50 2.81 -14.91
N ILE A 243 9.22 3.21 -13.67
CA ILE A 243 8.49 4.45 -13.42
C ILE A 243 9.39 5.65 -13.65
N GLU A 244 8.82 6.81 -13.99
CA GLU A 244 9.59 7.95 -14.47
C GLU A 244 9.23 9.25 -13.73
N ALA A 245 10.24 10.11 -13.53
CA ALA A 245 10.07 11.47 -13.04
C ALA A 245 11.11 12.40 -13.67
N LYS A 246 10.97 13.69 -13.39
CA LYS A 246 11.94 14.72 -13.77
C LYS A 246 12.53 15.38 -12.54
N VAL A 247 13.74 15.89 -12.66
CA VAL A 247 14.34 16.75 -11.63
C VAL A 247 13.42 17.92 -11.31
N GLY A 248 13.14 18.11 -10.01
CA GLY A 248 12.22 19.10 -9.48
C GLY A 248 10.81 18.61 -9.25
N GLU A 249 10.41 17.46 -9.83
CA GLU A 249 9.10 16.84 -9.58
C GLU A 249 9.07 16.16 -8.20
N THR A 250 7.91 16.22 -7.57
CA THR A 250 7.58 15.45 -6.36
C THR A 250 6.85 14.18 -6.77
N VAL A 251 7.35 13.04 -6.30
CA VAL A 251 6.80 11.71 -6.54
C VAL A 251 6.08 11.23 -5.28
N ARG A 252 4.88 10.69 -5.44
CA ARG A 252 4.14 9.95 -4.42
C ARG A 252 4.02 8.49 -4.84
N LEU A 253 4.42 7.59 -3.95
CA LEU A 253 4.21 6.16 -4.12
C LEU A 253 3.16 5.66 -3.12
N PHE A 254 2.12 5.03 -3.63
CA PHE A 254 1.17 4.25 -2.88
C PHE A 254 1.69 2.83 -2.81
N VAL A 255 2.24 2.45 -1.67
CA VAL A 255 2.94 1.16 -1.50
C VAL A 255 2.12 0.27 -0.60
N GLY A 256 1.74 -0.90 -1.10
CA GLY A 256 1.06 -1.94 -0.33
C GLY A 256 1.84 -3.24 -0.25
N ASN A 257 1.43 -4.08 0.68
CA ASN A 257 1.95 -5.43 0.82
C ASN A 257 0.79 -6.42 1.01
N GLY A 258 0.54 -7.22 -0.03
CA GLY A 258 -0.48 -8.27 0.02
C GLY A 258 -0.08 -9.43 0.95
N GLY A 259 1.20 -9.63 1.17
CA GLY A 259 1.70 -10.78 1.90
C GLY A 259 1.62 -12.06 1.05
N PRO A 260 1.18 -13.21 1.64
CA PRO A 260 0.44 -13.33 2.90
C PRO A 260 1.26 -13.26 4.20
N ASN A 261 2.59 -13.39 4.16
CA ASN A 261 3.38 -13.56 5.38
C ASN A 261 4.46 -12.48 5.59
N LEU A 262 5.21 -12.12 4.54
CA LEU A 262 6.45 -11.38 4.68
C LEU A 262 6.21 -9.87 4.79
N THR A 263 6.77 -9.26 5.82
CA THR A 263 6.83 -7.80 5.97
C THR A 263 7.85 -7.20 4.99
N SER A 264 7.51 -6.10 4.33
CA SER A 264 8.42 -5.33 3.46
C SER A 264 9.16 -4.25 4.26
N SER A 265 10.45 -4.10 4.02
CA SER A 265 11.24 -2.94 4.43
C SER A 265 11.46 -2.06 3.21
N PHE A 266 10.46 -1.26 2.83
CA PHE A 266 10.47 -0.51 1.59
C PHE A 266 11.45 0.67 1.63
N HIS A 267 12.30 0.74 0.60
CA HIS A 267 13.32 1.78 0.43
C HIS A 267 13.48 2.15 -1.05
N VAL A 268 13.84 3.38 -1.33
CA VAL A 268 14.32 3.84 -2.65
C VAL A 268 15.78 4.21 -2.52
N ILE A 269 16.68 3.36 -3.05
CA ILE A 269 18.12 3.58 -2.97
C ILE A 269 18.48 4.87 -3.71
N GLY A 270 19.03 5.83 -2.97
CA GLY A 270 19.40 7.15 -3.46
C GLY A 270 18.43 8.27 -3.08
N GLU A 271 17.31 7.95 -2.44
CA GLU A 271 16.32 8.92 -1.95
C GLU A 271 16.10 8.82 -0.43
N ILE A 272 15.65 9.94 0.14
CA ILE A 272 15.11 10.05 1.48
C ILE A 272 13.67 10.50 1.33
N PHE A 273 12.73 9.80 1.93
CA PHE A 273 11.33 10.20 1.89
C PHE A 273 11.11 11.48 2.69
N ASP A 274 10.67 12.54 2.03
CA ASP A 274 10.31 13.80 2.68
C ASP A 274 9.14 13.59 3.64
N ASN A 275 8.15 12.79 3.20
CA ASN A 275 6.95 12.45 3.97
C ASN A 275 6.68 10.94 3.87
N VAL A 276 6.35 10.34 5.02
CA VAL A 276 5.81 8.98 5.12
C VAL A 276 4.53 9.04 5.92
N TYR A 277 3.41 8.71 5.28
CA TYR A 277 2.12 8.52 5.95
C TYR A 277 2.12 7.11 6.52
N LEU A 278 2.39 7.01 7.81
CA LEU A 278 2.58 5.74 8.49
C LEU A 278 1.34 4.87 8.39
N GLU A 279 1.55 3.62 8.00
CA GLU A 279 0.47 2.61 7.85
C GLU A 279 -0.68 3.08 6.94
N GLY A 280 -0.39 4.02 6.01
CA GLY A 280 -1.37 4.63 5.13
C GLY A 280 -2.34 5.60 5.80
N GLY A 281 -2.18 5.87 7.09
CA GLY A 281 -3.04 6.75 7.88
C GLY A 281 -2.69 8.23 7.77
N SER A 282 -3.12 9.03 8.76
CA SER A 282 -2.94 10.50 8.78
C SER A 282 -1.67 10.96 9.51
N THR A 283 -0.95 10.07 10.19
CA THR A 283 0.31 10.41 10.86
C THR A 283 1.44 10.49 9.85
N ILE A 284 2.12 11.62 9.78
CA ILE A 284 3.23 11.86 8.85
C ILE A 284 4.54 11.92 9.63
N SER A 285 5.51 11.11 9.19
CA SER A 285 6.91 11.20 9.61
C SER A 285 7.76 11.77 8.49
N HIS A 286 8.80 12.52 8.85
CA HIS A 286 9.65 13.21 7.89
C HIS A 286 11.07 12.65 7.85
N ASN A 287 11.75 12.81 6.71
CA ASN A 287 13.16 12.44 6.51
C ASN A 287 13.44 10.95 6.82
N ILE A 288 12.59 10.09 6.27
CA ILE A 288 12.64 8.64 6.50
C ILE A 288 13.40 7.96 5.36
N GLN A 289 14.37 7.11 5.70
CA GLN A 289 15.14 6.35 4.71
C GLN A 289 14.45 5.07 4.27
N THR A 290 13.86 4.33 5.20
CA THR A 290 13.24 3.02 4.98
C THR A 290 12.00 2.93 5.85
N THR A 291 10.89 2.44 5.29
CA THR A 291 9.63 2.31 6.02
C THR A 291 9.13 0.87 6.02
N VAL A 292 8.40 0.51 7.07
CA VAL A 292 7.83 -0.83 7.22
C VAL A 292 6.45 -0.89 6.55
N VAL A 293 6.24 -1.93 5.74
CA VAL A 293 4.92 -2.25 5.18
C VAL A 293 4.59 -3.69 5.57
N PRO A 294 3.81 -3.90 6.64
CA PRO A 294 3.46 -5.24 7.10
C PRO A 294 2.59 -5.97 6.06
N ALA A 295 2.53 -7.29 6.15
CA ALA A 295 1.57 -8.08 5.37
C ALA A 295 0.14 -7.59 5.65
N GLY A 296 -0.64 -7.32 4.60
CA GLY A 296 -1.98 -6.71 4.71
C GLY A 296 -1.98 -5.22 5.03
N GLY A 297 -0.83 -4.55 4.98
CA GLY A 297 -0.67 -3.11 5.25
C GLY A 297 -0.27 -2.30 4.03
N ALA A 298 -0.27 -0.97 4.20
CA ALA A 298 0.11 -0.03 3.16
C ALA A 298 0.78 1.21 3.76
N VAL A 299 1.47 1.99 2.92
CA VAL A 299 2.12 3.26 3.28
C VAL A 299 2.07 4.21 2.09
N ILE A 300 2.00 5.51 2.36
CA ILE A 300 2.22 6.53 1.32
C ILE A 300 3.58 7.17 1.57
N VAL A 301 4.44 7.21 0.57
CA VAL A 301 5.72 7.91 0.65
C VAL A 301 5.80 8.99 -0.41
N GLU A 302 6.40 10.13 -0.03
CA GLU A 302 6.60 11.28 -0.92
C GLU A 302 8.05 11.72 -0.84
N PHE A 303 8.62 12.07 -1.98
CA PHE A 303 9.97 12.64 -2.08
C PHE A 303 10.10 13.49 -3.34
N LYS A 304 10.97 14.50 -3.27
CA LYS A 304 11.31 15.35 -4.39
C LYS A 304 12.57 14.85 -5.09
N CYS A 305 12.50 14.68 -6.40
CA CYS A 305 13.63 14.27 -7.22
C CYS A 305 14.58 15.43 -7.47
N ASP A 306 15.71 15.53 -6.76
CA ASP A 306 16.67 16.64 -6.88
C ASP A 306 17.86 16.36 -7.82
N VAL A 307 18.11 15.10 -8.17
CA VAL A 307 19.26 14.68 -8.99
C VAL A 307 18.78 13.71 -10.08
N PRO A 308 19.24 13.83 -11.34
CA PRO A 308 18.91 12.87 -12.39
C PRO A 308 19.67 11.55 -12.17
N GLY A 309 19.03 10.42 -12.52
CA GLY A 309 19.62 9.09 -12.39
C GLY A 309 18.60 7.98 -12.38
N GLU A 310 19.06 6.77 -12.15
CA GLU A 310 18.21 5.60 -11.88
C GLU A 310 18.27 5.27 -10.40
N TYR A 311 17.12 5.30 -9.77
CA TYR A 311 16.92 4.98 -8.36
C TYR A 311 16.29 3.61 -8.23
N VAL A 312 16.72 2.81 -7.24
CA VAL A 312 16.29 1.41 -7.13
C VAL A 312 15.31 1.27 -5.97
N LEU A 313 14.09 0.89 -6.30
CA LEU A 313 13.07 0.53 -5.32
C LEU A 313 13.33 -0.91 -4.87
N VAL A 314 13.37 -1.13 -3.56
CA VAL A 314 13.66 -2.45 -2.98
C VAL A 314 12.83 -2.74 -1.72
N ASP A 315 12.56 -4.02 -1.47
CA ASP A 315 12.48 -4.53 -0.12
C ASP A 315 13.92 -4.62 0.42
N HIS A 316 14.27 -3.84 1.43
CA HIS A 316 15.65 -3.76 1.95
C HIS A 316 16.09 -5.02 2.71
N ALA A 317 15.25 -6.04 2.82
CA ALA A 317 15.69 -7.42 3.01
C ALA A 317 16.32 -7.90 1.68
N LEU A 318 17.55 -7.47 1.40
CA LEU A 318 18.16 -7.43 0.06
C LEU A 318 18.18 -8.76 -0.70
N SER A 319 18.19 -9.89 -0.01
CA SER A 319 18.03 -11.19 -0.66
C SER A 319 16.63 -11.36 -1.29
N ARG A 320 15.61 -10.69 -0.75
CA ARG A 320 14.28 -10.66 -1.38
C ARG A 320 14.28 -9.77 -2.63
N ALA A 321 14.98 -8.65 -2.59
CA ALA A 321 15.10 -7.76 -3.75
C ALA A 321 15.86 -8.45 -4.90
N PHE A 322 17.11 -8.80 -4.69
CA PHE A 322 18.01 -9.25 -5.76
C PHE A 322 17.81 -10.71 -6.16
N ASN A 323 17.48 -11.59 -5.21
CA ASN A 323 17.36 -13.01 -5.50
C ASN A 323 15.90 -13.44 -5.76
N LYS A 324 14.90 -12.76 -5.17
CA LYS A 324 13.49 -13.16 -5.28
C LYS A 324 12.62 -12.17 -6.05
N GLY A 325 13.12 -10.98 -6.40
CA GLY A 325 12.49 -10.09 -7.37
C GLY A 325 11.74 -8.88 -6.80
N ALA A 326 11.83 -8.58 -5.47
CA ALA A 326 11.26 -7.36 -4.87
C ALA A 326 12.12 -6.12 -5.21
N ILE A 327 12.25 -5.83 -6.49
CA ILE A 327 13.09 -4.77 -7.05
C ILE A 327 12.37 -4.06 -8.20
N GLY A 328 12.50 -2.74 -8.24
CA GLY A 328 12.04 -1.88 -9.33
C GLY A 328 13.00 -0.72 -9.54
N LYS A 329 12.74 0.13 -10.53
CA LYS A 329 13.52 1.34 -10.80
C LYS A 329 12.61 2.53 -11.08
N LEU A 330 13.06 3.68 -10.58
CA LEU A 330 12.59 5.01 -10.97
C LEU A 330 13.68 5.68 -11.80
N LYS A 331 13.35 6.11 -13.01
CA LYS A 331 14.22 6.89 -13.87
C LYS A 331 13.90 8.38 -13.73
N VAL A 332 14.83 9.14 -13.19
CA VAL A 332 14.73 10.61 -13.08
C VAL A 332 15.54 11.26 -14.18
N THR A 333 14.88 12.03 -15.03
CA THR A 333 15.53 12.76 -16.14
C THR A 333 15.62 14.25 -15.81
N GLY A 334 16.67 14.93 -16.31
CA GLY A 334 16.83 16.36 -16.12
C GLY A 334 18.27 16.82 -16.04
N LYS A 335 18.45 18.06 -15.60
CA LYS A 335 19.77 18.67 -15.45
C LYS A 335 20.45 18.19 -14.16
N ALA A 336 21.75 17.87 -14.26
CA ALA A 336 22.55 17.52 -13.07
C ALA A 336 22.54 18.65 -12.02
N ASN A 337 22.53 18.25 -10.75
CA ASN A 337 22.57 19.16 -9.62
C ASN A 337 23.82 18.91 -8.75
N PRO A 338 24.99 19.45 -9.15
CA PRO A 338 26.25 19.19 -8.46
C PRO A 338 26.34 19.79 -7.05
N LYS A 339 25.38 20.63 -6.67
CA LYS A 339 25.27 21.15 -5.30
C LYS A 339 24.70 20.12 -4.34
N VAL A 340 23.91 19.16 -4.85
CA VAL A 340 23.33 18.05 -4.07
C VAL A 340 24.20 16.81 -4.22
N PHE A 341 24.55 16.43 -5.46
CA PHE A 341 25.34 15.25 -5.73
C PHE A 341 26.38 15.53 -6.80
N ASN A 342 27.66 15.35 -6.47
CA ASN A 342 28.78 15.59 -7.38
C ASN A 342 29.72 14.38 -7.32
N ALA A 343 29.53 13.42 -8.25
CA ALA A 343 30.45 12.30 -8.43
C ALA A 343 31.69 12.77 -9.18
N LYS A 344 32.84 12.84 -8.49
CA LYS A 344 34.15 12.96 -9.14
C LYS A 344 34.59 11.55 -9.53
N THR A 345 34.76 11.29 -10.84
CA THR A 345 35.41 10.07 -11.30
C THR A 345 36.85 10.11 -10.81
N LEU A 346 37.21 9.26 -9.84
CA LEU A 346 38.60 9.04 -9.52
C LEU A 346 39.21 8.37 -10.76
N SER A 347 40.30 8.96 -11.32
CA SER A 347 41.03 8.37 -12.42
C SER A 347 41.42 6.95 -12.04
N LYS A 348 41.13 6.00 -12.92
CA LYS A 348 41.62 4.62 -12.79
C LYS A 348 43.15 4.68 -12.78
N HIS A 349 43.75 4.31 -11.66
CA HIS A 349 45.17 3.96 -11.58
C HIS A 349 45.35 2.53 -12.07
#